data_904f394bb537effd15f31b8ceb00d8c0
#
_entry.id   904f394bb537effd15f31b8ceb00d8c0
#
_cell.length_a   1.000
_cell.length_b   1.000
_cell.length_c   1.000
_cell.angle_alpha   90.00
_cell.angle_beta   90.00
_cell.angle_gamma   90.00
#
_symmetry.space_group_name_H-M   'P 1'
#
loop_
_entity.id
_entity.type
_entity.pdbx_description
1 polymer ?
#
loop_
_entity_poly.entity_id
_entity_poly.type
_entity_poly.pdbx_seq_one_letter_code
_entity_poly.pdbx_strand_id
1 'polypeptide(L)'
;DVLVNNNKDPINAASGLINFPADVLSVSSISKGGSFINLWAEEPSFSNTNGTVNFEGVALNPGFSGATGKVITITFKAKQAGNINILMKSGSVLANDGNATNVLGTTAGAFVIINEDQTATSVDTTDKPKEKTTTESTPVITSSTHPDSTKWYSLRDASFEWAVPSTVTAIRTIYSEKETSQPTKVYDPPVTNRS
;
A
#
# COMPACT_ATOMS: atom_id res chain seq x y z
N ASP A 1 6.73 -1.88 -5.09
CA ASP A 1 7.03 -1.95 -6.53
C ASP A 1 6.22 -0.92 -7.30
N VAL A 2 6.81 -0.35 -8.35
CA VAL A 2 6.10 0.39 -9.40
C VAL A 2 5.79 -0.60 -10.51
N LEU A 3 4.51 -0.74 -10.82
CA LEU A 3 4.02 -1.76 -11.75
C LEU A 3 3.21 -1.12 -12.87
N VAL A 4 3.30 -1.70 -14.06
CA VAL A 4 2.43 -1.41 -15.20
C VAL A 4 1.61 -2.64 -15.52
N ASN A 5 0.31 -2.44 -15.71
CA ASN A 5 -0.60 -3.45 -16.23
C ASN A 5 -0.97 -3.10 -17.67
N ASN A 6 -0.60 -3.96 -18.60
CA ASN A 6 -0.94 -3.81 -20.00
C ASN A 6 -1.19 -5.18 -20.67
N ASN A 7 -2.46 -5.53 -20.85
CA ASN A 7 -2.90 -6.78 -21.47
C ASN A 7 -3.27 -6.60 -22.96
N LYS A 8 -2.91 -5.48 -23.55
CA LYS A 8 -3.20 -5.15 -24.95
C LYS A 8 -1.90 -5.12 -25.79
N ASP A 9 -1.75 -4.06 -26.56
CA ASP A 9 -0.61 -3.89 -27.44
C ASP A 9 0.69 -3.69 -26.62
N PRO A 10 1.81 -4.22 -27.07
CA PRO A 10 3.08 -4.06 -26.38
C PRO A 10 3.42 -2.59 -26.13
N ILE A 11 4.02 -2.32 -24.97
CA ILE A 11 4.55 -1.02 -24.60
C ILE A 11 6.08 -1.05 -24.65
N ASN A 12 6.71 0.05 -25.02
CA ASN A 12 8.16 0.14 -25.13
C ASN A 12 8.80 1.23 -24.28
N ALA A 13 8.03 2.06 -23.59
CA ALA A 13 8.59 3.03 -22.66
C ALA A 13 7.65 3.28 -21.47
N ALA A 14 8.24 3.61 -20.34
CA ALA A 14 7.54 4.07 -19.16
C ALA A 14 8.34 5.16 -18.45
N SER A 15 7.64 6.23 -18.04
CA SER A 15 8.20 7.30 -17.21
C SER A 15 7.24 7.67 -16.10
N GLY A 16 7.78 8.25 -15.02
CA GLY A 16 6.93 8.68 -13.93
C GLY A 16 7.64 9.53 -12.89
N LEU A 17 6.85 10.40 -12.28
CA LEU A 17 7.20 11.18 -11.09
C LEU A 17 6.28 10.76 -9.95
N ILE A 18 6.86 10.20 -8.90
CA ILE A 18 6.17 9.77 -7.70
C ILE A 18 6.42 10.79 -6.60
N ASN A 19 5.36 11.14 -5.86
CA ASN A 19 5.45 11.97 -4.66
C ASN A 19 5.20 11.14 -3.41
N PHE A 20 5.98 11.41 -2.37
CA PHE A 20 5.81 10.85 -1.03
C PHE A 20 6.04 11.95 0.04
N PRO A 21 5.45 11.84 1.23
CA PRO A 21 5.64 12.80 2.31
C PRO A 21 7.05 12.66 2.90
N ALA A 22 7.92 13.63 2.58
CA ALA A 22 9.33 13.62 2.96
C ALA A 22 9.58 13.81 4.46
N ASP A 23 8.62 14.32 5.20
CA ASP A 23 8.62 14.43 6.66
C ASP A 23 8.42 13.06 7.33
N VAL A 24 7.64 12.17 6.74
CA VAL A 24 7.28 10.85 7.29
C VAL A 24 8.14 9.73 6.72
N LEU A 25 8.53 9.83 5.44
CA LEU A 25 9.31 8.83 4.73
C LEU A 25 10.64 9.37 4.21
N SER A 26 11.57 8.45 4.00
CA SER A 26 12.74 8.65 3.14
C SER A 26 12.93 7.43 2.25
N VAL A 27 13.38 7.64 1.02
CA VAL A 27 13.85 6.55 0.15
C VAL A 27 15.25 6.16 0.61
N SER A 28 15.45 4.87 0.84
CA SER A 28 16.76 4.29 1.17
C SER A 28 17.46 3.70 -0.05
N SER A 29 16.71 3.16 -1.02
CA SER A 29 17.25 2.63 -2.25
C SER A 29 16.21 2.49 -3.35
N ILE A 30 16.67 2.46 -4.60
CA ILE A 30 15.89 2.06 -5.77
C ILE A 30 16.59 0.88 -6.42
N SER A 31 15.84 -0.15 -6.78
CA SER A 31 16.33 -1.33 -7.49
C SER A 31 15.64 -1.49 -8.83
N LYS A 32 16.43 -1.77 -9.86
CA LYS A 32 15.99 -2.11 -11.22
C LYS A 32 15.85 -3.62 -11.43
N GLY A 33 16.11 -4.43 -10.41
CA GLY A 33 16.08 -5.88 -10.48
C GLY A 33 14.69 -6.44 -10.87
N GLY A 34 14.64 -7.22 -11.95
CA GLY A 34 13.41 -7.77 -12.51
C GLY A 34 12.53 -6.75 -13.24
N SER A 35 13.07 -5.58 -13.60
CA SER A 35 12.40 -4.60 -14.45
C SER A 35 12.22 -5.15 -15.87
N PHE A 36 11.11 -4.79 -16.51
CA PHE A 36 10.96 -5.00 -17.96
C PHE A 36 11.69 -3.92 -18.79
N ILE A 37 12.12 -2.83 -18.16
CA ILE A 37 12.92 -1.77 -18.76
C ILE A 37 14.34 -2.28 -18.96
N ASN A 38 14.86 -2.16 -20.18
CA ASN A 38 16.20 -2.61 -20.54
C ASN A 38 17.20 -1.46 -20.66
N LEU A 39 16.72 -0.27 -20.99
CA LEU A 39 17.55 0.92 -21.17
C LEU A 39 16.92 2.10 -20.43
N TRP A 40 17.67 2.76 -19.57
CA TRP A 40 17.24 3.94 -18.84
C TRP A 40 17.66 5.20 -19.59
N ALA A 41 16.68 5.98 -20.05
CA ALA A 41 16.90 7.30 -20.64
C ALA A 41 17.30 8.29 -19.54
N GLU A 42 16.66 8.17 -18.36
CA GLU A 42 17.06 8.81 -17.13
C GLU A 42 17.11 7.74 -16.03
N GLU A 43 18.27 7.60 -15.38
CA GLU A 43 18.43 6.65 -14.27
C GLU A 43 17.44 6.98 -13.15
N PRO A 44 16.76 5.97 -12.59
CA PRO A 44 15.86 6.19 -11.47
C PRO A 44 16.56 6.92 -10.33
N SER A 45 16.00 8.05 -9.95
CA SER A 45 16.57 8.96 -8.96
C SER A 45 15.53 9.38 -7.93
N PHE A 46 15.98 9.89 -6.78
CA PHE A 46 15.08 10.38 -5.74
C PHE A 46 15.61 11.61 -5.02
N SER A 47 14.69 12.38 -4.48
CA SER A 47 14.99 13.50 -3.59
C SER A 47 14.22 13.33 -2.28
N ASN A 48 14.93 13.02 -1.19
CA ASN A 48 14.33 12.94 0.13
C ASN A 48 13.96 14.32 0.71
N THR A 49 14.51 15.40 0.15
CA THR A 49 14.14 16.78 0.51
C THR A 49 12.80 17.15 -0.13
N ASN A 50 12.61 16.80 -1.39
CA ASN A 50 11.41 17.17 -2.15
C ASN A 50 10.31 16.09 -2.06
N GLY A 51 10.60 14.91 -1.50
CA GLY A 51 9.66 13.79 -1.45
C GLY A 51 9.31 13.27 -2.84
N THR A 52 10.32 13.08 -3.70
CA THR A 52 10.09 12.67 -5.09
C THR A 52 10.96 11.50 -5.51
N VAL A 53 10.41 10.67 -6.40
CA VAL A 53 11.15 9.65 -7.18
C VAL A 53 10.82 9.88 -8.64
N ASN A 54 11.86 9.91 -9.48
CA ASN A 54 11.77 10.07 -10.92
C ASN A 54 12.39 8.89 -11.65
N PHE A 55 11.81 8.50 -12.78
CA PHE A 55 12.32 7.44 -13.64
C PHE A 55 11.84 7.63 -15.08
N GLU A 56 12.69 7.25 -16.05
CA GLU A 56 12.33 7.19 -17.46
C GLU A 56 13.14 6.09 -18.15
N GLY A 57 12.47 5.16 -18.82
CA GLY A 57 13.14 4.04 -19.44
C GLY A 57 12.37 3.41 -20.59
N VAL A 58 13.12 2.63 -21.36
CA VAL A 58 12.68 1.98 -22.59
C VAL A 58 12.83 0.47 -22.49
N ALA A 59 11.81 -0.24 -22.93
CA ALA A 59 11.86 -1.67 -23.17
C ALA A 59 12.21 -1.92 -24.64
N LEU A 60 13.26 -2.69 -24.89
CA LEU A 60 13.66 -3.07 -26.24
C LEU A 60 12.61 -4.00 -26.87
N ASN A 61 12.58 -4.04 -28.22
CA ASN A 61 11.70 -4.92 -28.96
C ASN A 61 11.76 -6.38 -28.44
N PRO A 62 10.61 -7.03 -28.32
CA PRO A 62 9.26 -6.66 -28.76
C PRO A 62 8.49 -5.76 -27.78
N GLY A 63 9.10 -5.19 -26.76
CA GLY A 63 8.44 -4.43 -25.70
C GLY A 63 7.85 -5.34 -24.62
N PHE A 64 6.97 -4.78 -23.77
CA PHE A 64 6.31 -5.49 -22.69
C PHE A 64 4.80 -5.55 -22.92
N SER A 65 4.22 -6.75 -22.73
CA SER A 65 2.77 -6.99 -22.63
C SER A 65 2.51 -7.98 -21.51
N GLY A 66 1.62 -7.64 -20.60
CA GLY A 66 1.26 -8.50 -19.46
C GLY A 66 0.56 -7.75 -18.34
N ALA A 67 -0.03 -8.50 -17.41
CA ALA A 67 -0.79 -7.96 -16.29
C ALA A 67 0.09 -7.27 -15.23
N THR A 68 1.38 -7.59 -15.14
CA THR A 68 2.26 -7.14 -14.05
C THR A 68 3.69 -6.93 -14.56
N GLY A 69 3.95 -5.80 -15.22
CA GLY A 69 5.30 -5.37 -15.59
C GLY A 69 5.93 -4.56 -14.46
N LYS A 70 7.01 -5.06 -13.88
CA LYS A 70 7.73 -4.30 -12.88
C LYS A 70 8.62 -3.26 -13.56
N VAL A 71 8.51 -2.00 -13.14
CA VAL A 71 9.38 -0.90 -13.56
C VAL A 71 10.57 -0.77 -12.63
N ILE A 72 10.32 -0.47 -11.35
CA ILE A 72 11.34 -0.34 -10.30
C ILE A 72 10.78 -0.84 -8.96
N THR A 73 11.68 -1.16 -8.05
CA THR A 73 11.39 -1.34 -6.62
C THR A 73 11.96 -0.16 -5.84
N ILE A 74 11.13 0.50 -5.04
CA ILE A 74 11.55 1.59 -4.16
C ILE A 74 11.49 1.08 -2.73
N THR A 75 12.59 1.18 -1.99
CA THR A 75 12.63 0.86 -0.56
C THR A 75 12.55 2.15 0.23
N PHE A 76 11.50 2.27 1.05
CA PHE A 76 11.31 3.39 1.96
C PHE A 76 11.74 3.03 3.37
N LYS A 77 12.20 4.04 4.10
CA LYS A 77 12.41 4.02 5.53
C LYS A 77 11.44 5.01 6.17
N ALA A 78 10.66 4.54 7.15
CA ALA A 78 9.82 5.40 7.97
C ALA A 78 10.68 6.28 8.90
N LYS A 79 10.29 7.54 9.06
CA LYS A 79 10.88 8.50 9.97
C LYS A 79 10.01 8.70 11.20
N GLN A 80 8.71 8.57 11.04
CA GLN A 80 7.72 8.69 12.12
C GLN A 80 6.47 7.88 11.75
N ALA A 81 5.64 7.61 12.74
CA ALA A 81 4.34 7.01 12.55
C ALA A 81 3.37 7.94 11.81
N GLY A 82 2.42 7.38 11.09
CA GLY A 82 1.40 8.15 10.39
C GLY A 82 0.74 7.38 9.26
N ASN A 83 -0.35 7.96 8.76
CA ASN A 83 -1.06 7.49 7.58
C ASN A 83 -0.62 8.31 6.37
N ILE A 84 -0.12 7.65 5.36
CA ILE A 84 0.49 8.32 4.22
C ILE A 84 -0.04 7.82 2.89
N ASN A 85 0.00 8.72 1.90
CA ASN A 85 -0.24 8.40 0.51
C ASN A 85 1.05 8.60 -0.30
N ILE A 86 1.40 7.60 -1.08
CA ILE A 86 2.43 7.67 -2.11
C ILE A 86 1.70 7.74 -3.44
N LEU A 87 1.90 8.81 -4.20
CA LEU A 87 1.09 9.11 -5.37
C LEU A 87 1.95 9.24 -6.63
N MET A 88 1.45 8.70 -7.75
CA MET A 88 1.98 9.03 -9.07
C MET A 88 1.49 10.44 -9.44
N LYS A 89 2.39 11.41 -9.47
CA LYS A 89 2.07 12.81 -9.81
C LYS A 89 1.89 13.01 -11.31
N SER A 90 2.75 12.39 -12.09
CA SER A 90 2.72 12.38 -13.54
C SER A 90 3.40 11.13 -14.08
N GLY A 91 3.12 10.77 -15.31
CA GLY A 91 3.77 9.64 -15.97
C GLY A 91 3.30 9.50 -17.41
N SER A 92 4.00 8.65 -18.15
CA SER A 92 3.58 8.17 -19.46
C SER A 92 3.93 6.71 -19.65
N VAL A 93 3.15 6.03 -20.48
CA VAL A 93 3.42 4.69 -20.97
C VAL A 93 3.22 4.71 -22.47
N LEU A 94 4.27 4.40 -23.22
CA LEU A 94 4.23 4.51 -24.68
C LEU A 94 4.04 3.14 -25.33
N ALA A 95 3.15 3.08 -26.31
CA ALA A 95 2.94 1.90 -27.13
C ALA A 95 4.17 1.64 -28.03
N ASN A 96 4.42 0.36 -28.29
CA ASN A 96 5.47 -0.06 -29.25
C ASN A 96 4.91 -0.04 -30.69
N ASP A 97 4.36 1.11 -31.11
CA ASP A 97 3.68 1.32 -32.39
C ASP A 97 4.49 2.17 -33.38
N GLY A 98 5.70 2.55 -33.00
CA GLY A 98 6.58 3.43 -33.79
C GLY A 98 6.18 4.92 -33.76
N ASN A 99 5.06 5.28 -33.12
CA ASN A 99 4.54 6.66 -33.04
C ASN A 99 4.68 7.26 -31.64
N ALA A 100 5.20 6.52 -30.68
CA ALA A 100 5.27 6.91 -29.27
C ALA A 100 3.89 7.33 -28.69
N THR A 101 2.84 6.62 -29.07
CA THR A 101 1.47 6.87 -28.59
C THR A 101 1.41 6.64 -27.07
N ASN A 102 1.01 7.68 -26.32
CA ASN A 102 0.81 7.52 -24.88
C ASN A 102 -0.50 6.78 -24.61
N VAL A 103 -0.37 5.58 -24.02
CA VAL A 103 -1.47 4.67 -23.70
C VAL A 103 -1.75 4.58 -22.21
N LEU A 104 -1.16 5.47 -21.40
CA LEU A 104 -1.42 5.52 -19.97
C LEU A 104 -2.90 5.88 -19.73
N GLY A 105 -3.66 4.94 -19.16
CA GLY A 105 -5.07 5.13 -18.81
C GLY A 105 -5.22 5.73 -17.42
N THR A 106 -4.98 4.96 -16.38
CA THR A 106 -5.15 5.37 -14.98
C THR A 106 -3.91 5.11 -14.17
N THR A 107 -3.69 5.92 -13.15
CA THR A 107 -2.63 5.70 -12.15
C THR A 107 -3.25 5.41 -10.80
N ALA A 108 -2.59 4.57 -10.02
CA ALA A 108 -2.93 4.28 -8.64
C ALA A 108 -1.75 4.62 -7.73
N GLY A 109 -2.04 5.15 -6.56
CA GLY A 109 -1.08 5.35 -5.49
C GLY A 109 -1.08 4.19 -4.49
N ALA A 110 -0.24 4.30 -3.48
CA ALA A 110 -0.22 3.40 -2.33
C ALA A 110 -0.59 4.16 -1.06
N PHE A 111 -1.51 3.60 -0.28
CA PHE A 111 -1.79 4.07 1.08
C PHE A 111 -1.04 3.16 2.05
N VAL A 112 -0.27 3.76 2.96
CA VAL A 112 0.55 3.03 3.93
C VAL A 112 0.28 3.57 5.33
N ILE A 113 0.10 2.67 6.29
CA ILE A 113 0.00 2.97 7.71
C ILE A 113 1.34 2.61 8.35
N ILE A 114 1.96 3.57 9.01
CA ILE A 114 3.19 3.38 9.78
C ILE A 114 2.83 3.50 11.25
N ASN A 115 2.95 2.40 11.97
CA ASN A 115 2.73 2.36 13.40
C ASN A 115 3.99 2.81 14.14
N GLU A 116 3.84 3.35 15.35
CA GLU A 116 4.97 3.59 16.24
C GLU A 116 5.63 2.27 16.60
N ASP A 117 6.94 2.19 16.46
CA ASP A 117 7.70 1.01 16.87
C ASP A 117 7.67 0.94 18.40
N GLN A 118 7.02 -0.09 18.93
CA GLN A 118 7.02 -0.39 20.36
C GLN A 118 8.39 -0.93 20.72
N THR A 119 9.37 -0.03 20.90
CA THR A 119 10.67 -0.43 21.47
C THR A 119 10.41 -1.01 22.84
N ALA A 120 10.66 -2.29 23.01
CA ALA A 120 10.57 -2.95 24.30
C ALA A 120 11.57 -2.30 25.27
N THR A 121 11.07 -1.35 26.03
CA THR A 121 11.83 -0.75 27.13
C THR A 121 11.84 -1.77 28.25
N SER A 122 13.02 -2.34 28.53
CA SER A 122 13.27 -3.10 29.75
C SER A 122 12.89 -2.23 30.95
N VAL A 123 11.87 -2.65 31.67
CA VAL A 123 11.37 -1.99 32.86
C VAL A 123 12.41 -2.08 33.97
N ASP A 124 13.05 -0.99 34.32
CA ASP A 124 13.61 -0.80 35.66
C ASP A 124 12.53 -0.15 36.53
N THR A 125 12.15 -0.85 37.59
CA THR A 125 11.08 -0.48 38.49
C THR A 125 11.59 0.55 39.50
N THR A 126 11.18 1.84 39.35
CA THR A 126 10.90 2.72 40.52
C THR A 126 10.13 3.98 40.10
N ASP A 127 9.00 4.15 40.78
CA ASP A 127 8.20 5.35 41.01
C ASP A 127 7.37 6.01 39.87
N LYS A 128 6.07 6.03 40.18
CA LYS A 128 4.83 6.65 39.65
C LYS A 128 4.91 8.21 39.60
N PRO A 129 4.11 8.97 38.75
CA PRO A 129 2.71 8.71 38.43
C PRO A 129 2.27 9.01 36.96
N LYS A 130 1.36 8.20 36.48
CA LYS A 130 0.15 8.49 35.69
C LYS A 130 0.28 9.36 34.43
N GLU A 131 0.42 8.72 33.27
CA GLU A 131 0.04 9.30 32.00
C GLU A 131 -0.83 8.32 31.20
N LYS A 132 -1.85 8.90 30.53
CA LYS A 132 -2.97 8.21 29.90
C LYS A 132 -2.51 7.55 28.61
N THR A 133 -2.15 6.28 28.65
CA THR A 133 -1.84 5.47 27.49
C THR A 133 -3.13 5.11 26.76
N THR A 134 -3.39 5.72 25.62
CA THR A 134 -4.37 5.21 24.66
C THR A 134 -3.76 4.02 23.94
N THR A 135 -3.93 2.85 24.50
CA THR A 135 -3.65 1.59 23.80
C THR A 135 -4.71 1.45 22.72
N GLU A 136 -4.34 1.65 21.47
CA GLU A 136 -5.16 1.17 20.35
C GLU A 136 -5.15 -0.36 20.41
N SER A 137 -6.14 -0.92 21.10
CA SER A 137 -6.33 -2.36 21.13
C SER A 137 -6.79 -2.83 19.75
N THR A 138 -6.10 -3.82 19.20
CA THR A 138 -6.62 -4.60 18.06
C THR A 138 -8.07 -4.99 18.37
N PRO A 139 -9.02 -4.71 17.48
CA PRO A 139 -10.42 -5.00 17.74
C PRO A 139 -10.59 -6.50 17.96
N VAL A 140 -11.17 -6.87 19.09
CA VAL A 140 -11.54 -8.27 19.38
C VAL A 140 -12.82 -8.55 18.62
N ILE A 141 -12.72 -9.43 17.62
CA ILE A 141 -13.87 -9.88 16.83
C ILE A 141 -14.38 -11.19 17.45
N THR A 142 -15.64 -11.25 17.79
CA THR A 142 -16.33 -12.44 18.29
C THR A 142 -17.42 -12.88 17.33
N SER A 143 -17.78 -14.16 17.39
CA SER A 143 -18.90 -14.71 16.62
C SER A 143 -19.73 -15.63 17.47
N SER A 144 -21.02 -15.37 17.56
CA SER A 144 -21.97 -16.27 18.22
C SER A 144 -22.28 -17.52 17.40
N THR A 145 -22.13 -17.43 16.06
CA THR A 145 -22.38 -18.53 15.13
C THR A 145 -21.14 -19.36 14.83
N HIS A 146 -19.94 -18.72 14.89
CA HIS A 146 -18.64 -19.32 14.56
C HIS A 146 -17.61 -18.97 15.65
N PRO A 147 -17.80 -19.44 16.91
CA PRO A 147 -16.99 -18.99 18.05
C PRO A 147 -15.54 -19.49 18.06
N ASP A 148 -15.23 -20.56 17.34
CA ASP A 148 -13.91 -21.17 17.32
C ASP A 148 -13.34 -21.13 15.88
N SER A 149 -12.36 -20.29 15.64
CA SER A 149 -11.75 -20.08 14.30
C SER A 149 -11.00 -21.32 13.76
N THR A 150 -10.80 -22.35 14.60
CA THR A 150 -10.11 -23.59 14.20
C THR A 150 -11.09 -24.69 13.76
N LYS A 151 -12.39 -24.46 13.90
CA LYS A 151 -13.45 -25.43 13.57
C LYS A 151 -14.23 -25.06 12.33
N TRP A 152 -14.72 -26.07 11.65
CA TRP A 152 -15.69 -25.95 10.56
C TRP A 152 -17.12 -25.99 11.14
N TYR A 153 -17.98 -25.11 10.63
CA TYR A 153 -19.38 -25.02 11.02
C TYR A 153 -20.29 -25.32 9.82
N SER A 154 -21.40 -26.00 10.08
CA SER A 154 -22.40 -26.29 9.04
C SER A 154 -23.30 -25.09 8.69
N LEU A 155 -23.35 -24.10 9.56
CA LEU A 155 -24.04 -22.83 9.31
C LEU A 155 -23.28 -22.02 8.27
N ARG A 156 -24.00 -21.59 7.21
CA ARG A 156 -23.41 -20.77 6.13
C ARG A 156 -23.42 -19.29 6.46
N ASP A 157 -24.34 -18.86 7.33
CA ASP A 157 -24.49 -17.46 7.70
C ASP A 157 -23.67 -17.18 8.96
N ALA A 158 -22.55 -16.50 8.78
CA ALA A 158 -21.66 -16.12 9.86
C ALA A 158 -22.02 -14.73 10.38
N SER A 159 -22.23 -14.60 11.69
CA SER A 159 -22.43 -13.32 12.36
C SER A 159 -21.22 -12.97 13.21
N PHE A 160 -20.70 -11.76 13.04
CA PHE A 160 -19.53 -11.26 13.73
C PHE A 160 -19.87 -9.96 14.47
N GLU A 161 -19.31 -9.78 15.65
CA GLU A 161 -19.47 -8.61 16.49
C GLU A 161 -18.10 -8.11 16.97
N TRP A 162 -17.97 -6.80 17.13
CA TRP A 162 -16.77 -6.16 17.65
C TRP A 162 -17.10 -4.87 18.37
N ALA A 163 -16.23 -4.50 19.32
CA ALA A 163 -16.31 -3.23 20.00
C ALA A 163 -15.60 -2.14 19.18
N VAL A 164 -16.25 -0.99 19.01
CA VAL A 164 -15.66 0.19 18.37
C VAL A 164 -15.38 1.22 19.47
N PRO A 165 -14.10 1.61 19.68
CA PRO A 165 -13.76 2.68 20.62
C PRO A 165 -14.47 3.99 20.26
N SER A 166 -14.85 4.78 21.23
CA SER A 166 -15.56 6.06 21.03
C SER A 166 -14.74 7.12 20.25
N THR A 167 -13.45 6.90 20.11
CA THR A 167 -12.54 7.77 19.33
C THR A 167 -12.53 7.43 17.83
N VAL A 168 -13.12 6.28 17.44
CA VAL A 168 -13.16 5.84 16.05
C VAL A 168 -14.43 6.36 15.40
N THR A 169 -14.31 7.17 14.37
CA THR A 169 -15.44 7.80 13.67
C THR A 169 -15.92 7.01 12.47
N ALA A 170 -15.05 6.15 11.88
CA ALA A 170 -15.43 5.31 10.75
C ALA A 170 -14.61 4.02 10.75
N ILE A 171 -15.18 2.95 10.20
CA ILE A 171 -14.49 1.66 10.02
C ILE A 171 -14.67 1.12 8.60
N ARG A 172 -13.81 0.17 8.23
CA ARG A 172 -13.96 -0.62 7.01
C ARG A 172 -13.95 -2.10 7.36
N THR A 173 -14.88 -2.87 6.82
CA THR A 173 -14.94 -4.32 7.01
C THR A 173 -15.15 -5.04 5.69
N ILE A 174 -14.62 -6.25 5.58
CA ILE A 174 -14.83 -7.14 4.43
C ILE A 174 -14.92 -8.58 4.93
N TYR A 175 -15.77 -9.39 4.30
CA TYR A 175 -15.67 -10.84 4.34
C TYR A 175 -14.92 -11.30 3.10
N SER A 176 -13.85 -12.08 3.30
CA SER A 176 -13.06 -12.59 2.18
C SER A 176 -12.39 -13.89 2.56
N GLU A 177 -12.37 -14.82 1.63
CA GLU A 177 -11.57 -16.05 1.71
C GLU A 177 -10.09 -15.82 1.39
N LYS A 178 -9.74 -14.61 0.90
CA LYS A 178 -8.36 -14.24 0.57
C LYS A 178 -7.82 -13.30 1.64
N GLU A 179 -6.75 -13.69 2.32
CA GLU A 179 -6.07 -12.90 3.36
C GLU A 179 -5.62 -11.51 2.86
N THR A 180 -5.31 -11.38 1.58
CA THR A 180 -4.85 -10.13 0.96
C THR A 180 -5.96 -9.17 0.55
N SER A 181 -7.23 -9.55 0.74
CA SER A 181 -8.36 -8.68 0.39
C SER A 181 -8.43 -7.48 1.32
N GLN A 182 -8.59 -6.30 0.73
CA GLN A 182 -8.69 -5.04 1.48
C GLN A 182 -10.13 -4.54 1.49
N PRO A 183 -10.65 -4.08 2.66
CA PRO A 183 -11.99 -3.54 2.74
C PRO A 183 -12.05 -2.18 2.06
N THR A 184 -13.00 -2.00 1.15
CA THR A 184 -13.21 -0.75 0.40
C THR A 184 -14.38 0.08 0.91
N LYS A 185 -15.43 -0.59 1.42
CA LYS A 185 -16.64 0.09 1.90
C LYS A 185 -16.39 0.70 3.28
N VAL A 186 -16.61 2.01 3.38
CA VAL A 186 -16.53 2.78 4.63
C VAL A 186 -17.91 2.78 5.31
N TYR A 187 -17.92 2.60 6.61
CA TYR A 187 -19.11 2.73 7.48
C TYR A 187 -18.88 3.92 8.42
N ASP A 188 -19.65 4.99 8.22
CA ASP A 188 -19.68 6.19 9.01
C ASP A 188 -21.16 6.54 9.28
N PRO A 189 -21.67 6.43 10.50
CA PRO A 189 -20.95 5.98 11.71
C PRO A 189 -20.53 4.52 11.68
N PRO A 190 -19.54 4.12 12.53
CA PRO A 190 -19.02 2.77 12.58
C PRO A 190 -20.11 1.75 12.95
N VAL A 191 -20.13 0.61 12.24
CA VAL A 191 -20.98 -0.53 12.60
C VAL A 191 -20.26 -1.44 13.58
N THR A 192 -21.00 -2.10 14.47
CA THR A 192 -20.48 -2.99 15.51
C THR A 192 -20.68 -4.47 15.22
N ASN A 193 -21.41 -4.78 14.15
CA ASN A 193 -21.68 -6.16 13.73
C ASN A 193 -21.82 -6.28 12.22
N ARG A 194 -21.77 -7.53 11.76
CA ARG A 194 -22.07 -7.92 10.39
C ARG A 194 -22.51 -9.38 10.30
N SER A 195 -23.47 -9.66 9.46
CA SER A 195 -23.97 -10.99 9.14
C SER A 195 -24.16 -11.14 7.62
#